data_a5a92d919688973a7fcba51f8389122f
#
_entry.id   a5a92d919688973a7fcba51f8389122f
#
_cell.length_a   1.000
_cell.length_b   1.000
_cell.length_c   1.000
_cell.angle_alpha   90.00
_cell.angle_beta   90.00
_cell.angle_gamma   90.00
#
_symmetry.space_group_name_H-M   'P 1'
#
loop_
_entity.id
_entity.type
_entity.pdbx_description
1 polymer ?
#
loop_
_entity_poly.entity_id
_entity_poly.type
_entity_poly.pdbx_seq_one_letter_code
_entity_poly.pdbx_strand_id
1 'polypeptide(L)'
;DQWDNWYRRILIKDLRCGVSEKTVNNVAKKLDLDFKVPVFKCMLAHDGAKHPKKIRGNCFVEYKYDGVRVIAIVKNGSTTLYSRNGKIFNNFPHIESALSKKSFNNYVFDGEVMSEDFQALMKQVHRKSGAKTDDAFLALFDCLPLNEFNLGKSKLKNFERKNFLDDMSEQFEKCIRLVDYETINFDTEDGQSKFAKMNNEALEKGYEGLMIKPMNDYYECKRSHAWLKIKPFIEVSLKIDQVHEGTGRHSGKLGSFTVKGKDDGKYFSLNVGSGLSDQQREEFWQHKDSLIGKIIEIRADAITKSIDSESYSLRFPRFKTFRGFNINEKI
;
A
#
# COMPACT_ATOMS: atom_id res chain seq x y z
N ASP A 1 2.53 -28.84 27.70
CA ASP A 1 3.02 -28.07 28.82
C ASP A 1 2.33 -26.69 28.81
N GLN A 2 1.81 -26.30 30.01
CA GLN A 2 1.10 -25.00 30.15
C GLN A 2 2.03 -23.81 29.88
N TRP A 3 3.32 -23.96 30.17
CA TRP A 3 4.32 -22.92 29.87
C TRP A 3 4.38 -22.63 28.37
N ASP A 4 4.60 -23.63 27.52
CA ASP A 4 4.75 -23.44 26.07
C ASP A 4 3.45 -23.07 25.38
N ASN A 5 2.32 -23.62 25.86
CA ASN A 5 1.03 -23.40 25.23
C ASN A 5 0.39 -22.05 25.61
N TRP A 6 0.68 -21.52 26.82
CA TRP A 6 0.01 -20.32 27.31
C TRP A 6 0.98 -19.23 27.76
N TYR A 7 1.77 -19.47 28.81
CA TYR A 7 2.57 -18.41 29.45
C TYR A 7 3.64 -17.84 28.53
N ARG A 8 4.40 -18.70 27.87
CA ARG A 8 5.41 -18.28 26.89
C ARG A 8 4.79 -17.46 25.75
N ARG A 9 3.61 -17.85 25.26
CA ARG A 9 2.93 -17.13 24.16
C ARG A 9 2.48 -15.75 24.56
N ILE A 10 2.04 -15.56 25.79
CA ILE A 10 1.70 -14.25 26.34
C ILE A 10 2.95 -13.36 26.39
N LEU A 11 4.07 -13.91 26.89
CA LEU A 11 5.32 -13.17 27.01
C LEU A 11 5.91 -12.75 25.66
N ILE A 12 5.86 -13.63 24.65
CA ILE A 12 6.32 -13.31 23.28
C ILE A 12 5.28 -12.53 22.46
N LYS A 13 4.11 -12.21 23.04
CA LYS A 13 2.99 -11.50 22.39
C LYS A 13 2.50 -12.19 21.10
N ASP A 14 2.57 -13.51 21.03
CA ASP A 14 2.12 -14.31 19.90
C ASP A 14 1.25 -15.49 20.39
N LEU A 15 -0.02 -15.21 20.58
CA LEU A 15 -0.97 -16.18 21.13
C LEU A 15 -1.28 -17.35 20.19
N ARG A 16 -1.07 -17.22 18.88
CA ARG A 16 -1.39 -18.22 17.83
C ARG A 16 -2.79 -18.83 17.98
N CYS A 17 -3.73 -18.04 18.49
CA CYS A 17 -5.08 -18.50 18.76
C CYS A 17 -6.02 -18.39 17.54
N GLY A 18 -5.50 -17.96 16.38
CA GLY A 18 -6.30 -17.76 15.15
C GLY A 18 -7.32 -16.63 15.24
N VAL A 19 -7.25 -15.81 16.30
CA VAL A 19 -8.19 -14.71 16.58
C VAL A 19 -7.45 -13.38 16.53
N SER A 20 -7.99 -12.42 15.78
CA SER A 20 -7.46 -11.04 15.74
C SER A 20 -8.15 -10.16 16.78
N GLU A 21 -7.51 -9.05 17.16
CA GLU A 21 -8.09 -8.02 18.03
C GLU A 21 -9.43 -7.52 17.47
N LYS A 22 -9.55 -7.45 16.15
CA LYS A 22 -10.81 -7.07 15.48
C LYS A 22 -11.91 -8.10 15.75
N THR A 23 -11.59 -9.38 15.75
CA THR A 23 -12.54 -10.47 16.04
C THR A 23 -13.01 -10.36 17.48
N VAL A 24 -12.09 -10.16 18.43
CA VAL A 24 -12.40 -9.98 19.86
C VAL A 24 -13.32 -8.76 20.04
N ASN A 25 -12.98 -7.62 19.43
CA ASN A 25 -13.79 -6.39 19.53
C ASN A 25 -15.18 -6.55 18.89
N ASN A 26 -15.31 -7.32 17.81
CA ASN A 26 -16.60 -7.62 17.19
C ASN A 26 -17.48 -8.50 18.09
N VAL A 27 -16.89 -9.49 18.75
CA VAL A 27 -17.61 -10.34 19.70
C VAL A 27 -18.02 -9.55 20.94
N ALA A 28 -17.12 -8.76 21.53
CA ALA A 28 -17.42 -7.90 22.67
C ALA A 28 -18.59 -6.95 22.34
N LYS A 29 -18.58 -6.32 21.16
CA LYS A 29 -19.68 -5.47 20.69
C LYS A 29 -21.00 -6.25 20.51
N LYS A 30 -20.95 -7.49 20.00
CA LYS A 30 -22.14 -8.33 19.82
C LYS A 30 -22.79 -8.73 21.15
N LEU A 31 -21.96 -8.92 22.16
CA LEU A 31 -22.38 -9.33 23.51
C LEU A 31 -22.61 -8.13 24.44
N ASP A 32 -22.55 -6.91 23.91
CA ASP A 32 -22.68 -5.64 24.67
C ASP A 32 -21.74 -5.56 25.89
N LEU A 33 -20.52 -6.07 25.74
CA LEU A 33 -19.51 -6.03 26.78
C LEU A 33 -18.78 -4.68 26.77
N ASP A 34 -18.63 -4.08 27.93
CA ASP A 34 -17.77 -2.88 28.12
C ASP A 34 -16.28 -3.28 28.12
N PHE A 35 -15.86 -3.85 27.01
CA PHE A 35 -14.49 -4.31 26.79
C PHE A 35 -14.05 -4.04 25.36
N LYS A 36 -12.87 -3.45 25.22
CA LYS A 36 -12.27 -3.19 23.91
C LYS A 36 -10.75 -3.35 23.94
N VAL A 37 -10.24 -4.22 23.09
CA VAL A 37 -8.79 -4.30 22.82
C VAL A 37 -8.38 -3.06 22.04
N PRO A 38 -7.44 -2.24 22.52
CA PRO A 38 -6.90 -1.12 21.75
C PRO A 38 -6.24 -1.63 20.46
N VAL A 39 -6.61 -1.04 19.33
CA VAL A 39 -5.99 -1.36 18.03
C VAL A 39 -5.33 -0.12 17.49
N PHE A 40 -4.03 -0.22 17.19
CA PHE A 40 -3.32 0.86 16.51
C PHE A 40 -3.92 1.10 15.13
N LYS A 41 -4.23 2.33 14.82
CA LYS A 41 -4.84 2.72 13.55
C LYS A 41 -4.21 4.00 13.03
N CYS A 42 -4.02 4.03 11.73
CA CYS A 42 -3.67 5.23 10.98
C CYS A 42 -4.61 5.37 9.77
N MET A 43 -4.53 6.49 9.08
CA MET A 43 -5.32 6.71 7.88
C MET A 43 -4.90 5.79 6.75
N LEU A 44 -5.87 5.26 5.98
CA LEU A 44 -5.65 4.41 4.82
C LEU A 44 -6.38 5.00 3.61
N ALA A 45 -5.74 4.93 2.45
CA ALA A 45 -6.30 5.41 1.19
C ALA A 45 -7.30 4.42 0.58
N HIS A 46 -8.34 4.95 -0.09
CA HIS A 46 -9.13 4.20 -1.06
C HIS A 46 -8.42 4.14 -2.42
N ASP A 47 -8.83 3.20 -3.25
CA ASP A 47 -8.45 3.11 -4.64
C ASP A 47 -9.22 4.17 -5.45
N GLY A 48 -8.51 5.19 -5.95
CA GLY A 48 -9.13 6.32 -6.67
C GLY A 48 -9.80 5.91 -7.98
N ALA A 49 -9.29 4.87 -8.64
CA ALA A 49 -9.92 4.35 -9.86
C ALA A 49 -11.34 3.80 -9.60
N LYS A 50 -11.63 3.34 -8.38
CA LYS A 50 -12.95 2.87 -7.96
C LYS A 50 -13.88 3.99 -7.48
N HIS A 51 -13.32 5.18 -7.25
CA HIS A 51 -14.05 6.32 -6.69
C HIS A 51 -13.81 7.61 -7.49
N PRO A 52 -13.95 7.61 -8.84
CA PRO A 52 -13.64 8.77 -9.68
C PRO A 52 -14.43 10.03 -9.30
N LYS A 53 -15.68 9.86 -8.85
CA LYS A 53 -16.53 10.97 -8.39
C LYS A 53 -16.04 11.69 -7.13
N LYS A 54 -15.05 11.12 -6.43
CA LYS A 54 -14.41 11.74 -5.25
C LYS A 54 -13.17 12.56 -5.63
N ILE A 55 -12.71 12.46 -6.87
CA ILE A 55 -11.58 13.24 -7.40
C ILE A 55 -12.18 14.50 -8.03
N ARG A 56 -12.18 15.60 -7.28
CA ARG A 56 -12.77 16.88 -7.68
C ARG A 56 -12.21 18.05 -6.86
N GLY A 57 -12.34 19.26 -7.36
CA GLY A 57 -11.88 20.47 -6.71
C GLY A 57 -10.37 20.52 -6.56
N ASN A 58 -9.92 21.34 -5.63
CA ASN A 58 -8.50 21.49 -5.32
C ASN A 58 -8.01 20.34 -4.45
N CYS A 59 -6.98 19.65 -4.94
CA CYS A 59 -6.33 18.55 -4.26
C CYS A 59 -4.83 18.72 -4.25
N PHE A 60 -4.15 18.26 -3.21
CA PHE A 60 -2.73 17.96 -3.29
C PHE A 60 -2.55 16.61 -4.00
N VAL A 61 -1.63 16.57 -4.95
CA VAL A 61 -1.24 15.34 -5.65
C VAL A 61 0.23 15.09 -5.35
N GLU A 62 0.52 13.96 -4.73
CA GLU A 62 1.85 13.57 -4.26
C GLU A 62 2.32 12.33 -5.00
N TYR A 63 3.64 12.19 -5.21
CA TYR A 63 4.20 10.92 -5.65
C TYR A 63 4.03 9.87 -4.55
N LYS A 64 3.57 8.69 -4.96
CA LYS A 64 3.45 7.55 -4.04
C LYS A 64 4.76 6.76 -4.02
N TYR A 65 5.49 6.92 -2.94
CA TYR A 65 6.73 6.17 -2.70
C TYR A 65 6.42 4.69 -2.43
N ASP A 66 7.33 3.82 -2.83
CA ASP A 66 7.28 2.36 -2.57
C ASP A 66 8.35 2.01 -1.52
N GLY A 67 8.06 2.25 -0.27
CA GLY A 67 8.94 2.05 0.87
C GLY A 67 8.26 1.31 2.01
N VAL A 68 8.62 1.67 3.23
CA VAL A 68 8.03 1.15 4.46
C VAL A 68 7.35 2.27 5.23
N ARG A 69 6.03 2.21 5.32
CA ARG A 69 5.27 3.23 6.04
C ARG A 69 5.60 3.23 7.52
N VAL A 70 5.88 4.43 8.02
CA VAL A 70 6.20 4.70 9.42
C VAL A 70 5.29 5.80 9.96
N ILE A 71 4.74 5.53 11.14
CA ILE A 71 4.07 6.52 11.99
C ILE A 71 5.04 6.86 13.11
N ALA A 72 5.64 8.04 13.06
CA ALA A 72 6.56 8.54 14.08
C ALA A 72 5.78 9.33 15.13
N ILE A 73 5.78 8.88 16.37
CA ILE A 73 5.13 9.55 17.51
C ILE A 73 6.20 10.22 18.36
N VAL A 74 6.15 11.54 18.46
CA VAL A 74 7.04 12.33 19.30
C VAL A 74 6.34 12.70 20.59
N LYS A 75 6.84 12.19 21.71
CA LYS A 75 6.29 12.43 23.04
C LYS A 75 7.39 12.57 24.08
N ASN A 76 7.28 13.58 24.93
CA ASN A 76 8.26 13.87 26.00
C ASN A 76 9.71 13.96 25.47
N GLY A 77 9.90 14.56 24.29
CA GLY A 77 11.22 14.72 23.68
C GLY A 77 11.83 13.44 23.11
N SER A 78 11.06 12.36 23.01
CA SER A 78 11.47 11.08 22.44
C SER A 78 10.56 10.66 21.30
N THR A 79 11.13 10.07 20.26
CA THR A 79 10.40 9.56 19.09
C THR A 79 10.36 8.05 19.13
N THR A 80 9.20 7.50 18.83
CA THR A 80 9.01 6.07 18.61
C THR A 80 8.41 5.85 17.22
N LEU A 81 9.01 4.97 16.45
CA LEU A 81 8.58 4.64 15.09
C LEU A 81 7.68 3.40 15.11
N TYR A 82 6.51 3.51 14.52
CA TYR A 82 5.54 2.43 14.42
C TYR A 82 5.27 2.06 12.96
N SER A 83 5.12 0.78 12.70
CA SER A 83 4.54 0.32 11.44
C SER A 83 3.05 0.70 11.35
N ARG A 84 2.47 0.58 10.16
CA ARG A 84 1.03 0.75 9.93
C ARG A 84 0.13 -0.06 10.86
N ASN A 85 0.64 -1.17 11.40
CA ASN A 85 -0.09 -2.07 12.29
C ASN A 85 0.32 -1.92 13.76
N GLY A 86 1.09 -0.88 14.11
CA GLY A 86 1.50 -0.59 15.48
C GLY A 86 2.69 -1.42 16.00
N LYS A 87 3.43 -2.12 15.14
CA LYS A 87 4.70 -2.74 15.54
C LYS A 87 5.79 -1.68 15.60
N ILE A 88 6.57 -1.68 16.67
CA ILE A 88 7.70 -0.76 16.83
C ILE A 88 8.83 -1.17 15.88
N PHE A 89 9.43 -0.19 15.23
CA PHE A 89 10.67 -0.29 14.49
C PHE A 89 11.81 0.26 15.35
N ASN A 90 12.89 -0.51 15.50
CA ASN A 90 14.10 -0.10 16.19
C ASN A 90 15.30 0.01 15.22
N ASN A 91 15.03 0.03 13.93
CA ASN A 91 16.03 -0.12 12.88
C ASN A 91 16.53 1.23 12.34
N PHE A 92 15.91 2.35 12.75
CA PHE A 92 16.19 3.68 12.22
C PHE A 92 16.48 4.72 13.32
N PRO A 93 17.51 4.51 14.16
CA PRO A 93 17.80 5.38 15.31
C PRO A 93 18.15 6.82 14.89
N HIS A 94 18.71 7.03 13.71
CA HIS A 94 19.01 8.37 13.18
C HIS A 94 17.71 9.15 12.85
N ILE A 95 16.68 8.48 12.33
CA ILE A 95 15.35 9.09 12.09
C ILE A 95 14.66 9.42 13.42
N GLU A 96 14.73 8.51 14.41
CA GLU A 96 14.21 8.77 15.76
C GLU A 96 14.89 9.98 16.40
N SER A 97 16.23 10.06 16.31
CA SER A 97 17.01 11.18 16.81
C SER A 97 16.65 12.50 16.13
N ALA A 98 16.54 12.52 14.80
CA ALA A 98 16.22 13.69 14.01
C ALA A 98 14.86 14.28 14.33
N LEU A 99 13.89 13.45 14.72
CA LEU A 99 12.53 13.87 15.11
C LEU A 99 12.40 14.13 16.63
N SER A 100 13.36 13.77 17.46
CA SER A 100 13.31 13.92 18.92
C SER A 100 13.64 15.36 19.37
N LYS A 101 13.00 16.36 18.70
CA LYS A 101 13.18 17.79 18.98
C LYS A 101 12.02 18.33 19.83
N LYS A 102 12.27 19.33 20.67
CA LYS A 102 11.23 19.97 21.49
C LYS A 102 10.10 20.58 20.66
N SER A 103 10.45 21.16 19.50
CA SER A 103 9.50 21.74 18.55
C SER A 103 8.52 20.73 17.94
N PHE A 104 8.88 19.45 17.93
CA PHE A 104 8.05 18.36 17.40
C PHE A 104 7.29 17.60 18.47
N ASN A 105 7.44 18.00 19.73
CA ASN A 105 6.81 17.30 20.85
C ASN A 105 5.28 17.32 20.77
N ASN A 106 4.67 16.20 21.09
CA ASN A 106 3.22 15.97 20.98
C ASN A 106 2.65 16.03 19.55
N TYR A 107 3.50 15.69 18.56
CA TYR A 107 3.10 15.49 17.18
C TYR A 107 3.28 14.06 16.72
N VAL A 108 2.49 13.70 15.72
CA VAL A 108 2.60 12.46 14.96
C VAL A 108 2.95 12.83 13.53
N PHE A 109 3.99 12.21 12.99
CA PHE A 109 4.43 12.35 11.61
C PHE A 109 4.14 11.03 10.87
N ASP A 110 3.53 11.15 9.71
CA ASP A 110 3.15 10.02 8.86
C ASP A 110 3.99 10.08 7.58
N GLY A 111 4.76 9.04 7.32
CA GLY A 111 5.72 9.03 6.22
C GLY A 111 6.06 7.64 5.72
N GLU A 112 6.90 7.61 4.72
CA GLU A 112 7.45 6.39 4.13
C GLU A 112 8.97 6.39 4.32
N VAL A 113 9.52 5.35 4.95
CA VAL A 113 10.98 5.16 5.00
C VAL A 113 11.44 4.61 3.67
N MET A 114 12.40 5.31 3.09
CA MET A 114 13.03 5.03 1.81
C MET A 114 14.51 4.74 1.99
N SER A 115 15.08 3.95 1.09
CA SER A 115 16.51 3.72 0.94
C SER A 115 16.82 3.63 -0.56
N GLU A 116 18.05 3.85 -0.94
CA GLU A 116 18.49 3.69 -2.34
C GLU A 116 18.30 2.26 -2.85
N ASP A 117 18.38 1.26 -1.97
CA ASP A 117 18.08 -0.14 -2.25
C ASP A 117 16.85 -0.62 -1.46
N PHE A 118 15.69 -0.65 -2.14
CA PHE A 118 14.43 -1.15 -1.57
C PHE A 118 14.54 -2.60 -1.08
N GLN A 119 15.27 -3.46 -1.78
CA GLN A 119 15.44 -4.86 -1.35
C GLN A 119 16.30 -4.96 -0.09
N ALA A 120 17.33 -4.14 0.02
CA ALA A 120 18.14 -4.01 1.24
C ALA A 120 17.28 -3.48 2.39
N LEU A 121 16.47 -2.43 2.16
CA LEU A 121 15.51 -1.89 3.13
C LEU A 121 14.57 -2.97 3.65
N MET A 122 13.94 -3.75 2.77
CA MET A 122 13.01 -4.82 3.17
C MET A 122 13.68 -5.94 3.97
N LYS A 123 14.91 -6.32 3.60
CA LYS A 123 15.70 -7.28 4.36
C LYS A 123 16.03 -6.76 5.77
N GLN A 124 16.25 -5.47 5.90
CA GLN A 124 16.63 -4.81 7.15
C GLN A 124 15.44 -4.65 8.09
N VAL A 125 14.27 -4.24 7.58
CA VAL A 125 13.03 -4.10 8.35
C VAL A 125 12.60 -5.40 9.01
N HIS A 126 12.91 -6.55 8.39
CA HIS A 126 12.59 -7.87 8.92
C HIS A 126 13.68 -8.49 9.80
N ARG A 127 14.86 -7.88 9.92
CA ARG A 127 15.94 -8.36 10.82
C ARG A 127 15.67 -7.94 12.26
N LYS A 128 15.87 -8.85 13.19
CA LYS A 128 15.66 -8.62 14.63
C LYS A 128 16.79 -7.84 15.31
N SER A 129 17.95 -7.68 14.68
CA SER A 129 19.10 -6.91 15.19
C SER A 129 20.18 -6.68 14.12
N GLY A 130 20.93 -5.59 14.25
CA GLY A 130 22.24 -5.40 13.60
C GLY A 130 22.25 -4.85 12.17
N ALA A 131 21.14 -4.33 11.64
CA ALA A 131 21.17 -3.65 10.36
C ALA A 131 21.31 -2.13 10.57
N LYS A 132 22.43 -1.57 10.15
CA LYS A 132 22.60 -0.13 10.00
C LYS A 132 22.03 0.29 8.63
N THR A 133 21.12 1.25 8.63
CA THR A 133 20.52 1.85 7.44
C THR A 133 20.84 3.34 7.44
N ASP A 134 22.11 3.67 7.46
CA ASP A 134 22.55 5.06 7.54
C ASP A 134 22.14 5.89 6.30
N ASP A 135 21.79 5.23 5.21
CA ASP A 135 21.24 5.79 3.97
C ASP A 135 19.72 5.97 3.96
N ALA A 136 19.00 5.36 4.92
CA ALA A 136 17.56 5.47 4.98
C ALA A 136 17.11 6.90 5.36
N PHE A 137 16.07 7.38 4.71
CA PHE A 137 15.42 8.64 5.04
C PHE A 137 13.91 8.46 5.16
N LEU A 138 13.26 9.33 5.94
CA LEU A 138 11.81 9.36 6.09
C LEU A 138 11.24 10.46 5.20
N ALA A 139 10.45 10.06 4.20
CA ALA A 139 9.67 10.95 3.35
C ALA A 139 8.32 11.22 4.02
N LEU A 140 8.15 12.41 4.58
CA LEU A 140 6.94 12.83 5.29
C LEU A 140 5.87 13.31 4.33
N PHE A 141 4.63 12.87 4.51
CA PHE A 141 3.49 13.28 3.70
C PHE A 141 2.30 13.79 4.52
N ASP A 142 2.31 13.63 5.85
CA ASP A 142 1.28 14.21 6.73
C ASP A 142 1.81 14.35 8.18
N CYS A 143 1.18 15.24 8.95
CA CYS A 143 1.42 15.36 10.38
C CYS A 143 0.15 15.82 11.09
N LEU A 144 0.02 15.50 12.37
CA LEU A 144 -1.09 15.95 13.20
C LEU A 144 -0.73 15.95 14.70
N PRO A 145 -1.44 16.71 15.54
CA PRO A 145 -1.25 16.66 16.98
C PRO A 145 -1.54 15.26 17.56
N LEU A 146 -0.71 14.81 18.50
CA LEU A 146 -0.81 13.48 19.11
C LEU A 146 -2.17 13.24 19.79
N ASN A 147 -2.73 14.27 20.46
CA ASN A 147 -4.05 14.15 21.07
C ASN A 147 -5.16 13.88 20.05
N GLU A 148 -5.10 14.49 18.86
CA GLU A 148 -6.05 14.26 17.77
C GLU A 148 -5.87 12.88 17.14
N PHE A 149 -4.61 12.43 16.96
CA PHE A 149 -4.31 11.07 16.54
C PHE A 149 -4.90 10.03 17.50
N ASN A 150 -4.76 10.24 18.80
CA ASN A 150 -5.32 9.37 19.85
C ASN A 150 -6.86 9.35 19.83
N LEU A 151 -7.50 10.45 19.45
CA LEU A 151 -8.95 10.54 19.25
C LEU A 151 -9.39 9.91 17.90
N GLY A 152 -8.44 9.57 17.03
CA GLY A 152 -8.69 8.92 15.75
C GLY A 152 -9.11 9.85 14.62
N LYS A 153 -9.10 11.18 14.84
CA LYS A 153 -9.44 12.17 13.82
C LYS A 153 -8.79 13.53 14.12
N SER A 154 -8.20 14.14 13.10
CA SER A 154 -7.71 15.51 13.16
C SER A 154 -8.86 16.52 13.00
N LYS A 155 -8.74 17.65 13.68
CA LYS A 155 -9.58 18.84 13.52
C LYS A 155 -9.07 19.74 12.40
N LEU A 156 -7.79 19.59 12.04
CA LEU A 156 -7.13 20.33 10.97
C LEU A 156 -7.45 19.70 9.62
N LYS A 157 -7.77 20.55 8.65
CA LYS A 157 -7.93 20.15 7.25
C LYS A 157 -6.58 19.78 6.64
N ASN A 158 -6.59 19.10 5.52
CA ASN A 158 -5.37 18.65 4.87
C ASN A 158 -4.43 19.83 4.52
N PHE A 159 -4.98 20.95 3.99
CA PHE A 159 -4.16 22.10 3.67
C PHE A 159 -3.50 22.75 4.92
N GLU A 160 -4.19 22.76 6.07
CA GLU A 160 -3.62 23.28 7.31
C GLU A 160 -2.48 22.41 7.83
N ARG A 161 -2.63 21.07 7.74
CA ARG A 161 -1.59 20.13 8.15
C ARG A 161 -0.39 20.17 7.19
N LYS A 162 -0.64 20.36 5.89
CA LYS A 162 0.41 20.48 4.89
C LYS A 162 1.23 21.75 5.08
N ASN A 163 0.57 22.89 5.26
CA ASN A 163 1.26 24.17 5.56
C ASN A 163 2.11 24.06 6.83
N PHE A 164 1.54 23.47 7.89
CA PHE A 164 2.29 23.26 9.12
C PHE A 164 3.51 22.34 8.94
N LEU A 165 3.41 21.32 8.10
CA LEU A 165 4.52 20.43 7.78
C LEU A 165 5.60 21.16 6.96
N ASP A 166 5.19 22.01 6.01
CA ASP A 166 6.09 22.84 5.19
C ASP A 166 6.82 23.88 6.07
N ASP A 167 6.12 24.55 7.00
CA ASP A 167 6.72 25.49 7.95
C ASP A 167 7.77 24.84 8.86
N MET A 168 7.56 23.56 9.21
CA MET A 168 8.54 22.81 10.02
C MET A 168 9.74 22.32 9.20
N SER A 169 9.69 22.35 7.89
CA SER A 169 10.68 21.73 7.00
C SER A 169 12.09 22.27 7.19
N GLU A 170 12.23 23.55 7.53
CA GLU A 170 13.53 24.17 7.83
C GLU A 170 14.26 23.57 9.03
N GLN A 171 13.53 22.88 9.90
CA GLN A 171 14.07 22.22 11.08
C GLN A 171 14.45 20.75 10.82
N PHE A 172 14.12 20.22 9.65
CA PHE A 172 14.41 18.81 9.33
C PHE A 172 15.87 18.60 8.99
N GLU A 173 16.40 17.50 9.47
CA GLU A 173 17.73 17.01 9.08
C GLU A 173 17.63 16.26 7.74
N LYS A 174 18.78 16.01 7.10
CA LYS A 174 18.85 15.40 5.76
C LYS A 174 18.12 14.05 5.63
N CYS A 175 18.01 13.31 6.74
CA CYS A 175 17.29 12.04 6.79
C CYS A 175 15.75 12.22 6.93
N ILE A 176 15.25 13.44 7.01
CA ILE A 176 13.82 13.77 7.02
C ILE A 176 13.56 14.65 5.81
N ARG A 177 12.68 14.23 4.92
CA ARG A 177 12.35 14.95 3.69
C ARG A 177 10.83 15.04 3.56
N LEU A 178 10.34 16.07 2.92
CA LEU A 178 8.93 16.12 2.52
C LEU A 178 8.75 15.38 1.19
N VAL A 179 7.59 14.76 0.99
CA VAL A 179 7.22 14.28 -0.33
C VAL A 179 6.91 15.46 -1.23
N ASP A 180 7.36 15.40 -2.48
CA ASP A 180 7.01 16.39 -3.50
C ASP A 180 5.52 16.30 -3.82
N TYR A 181 4.87 17.47 -3.97
CA TYR A 181 3.47 17.55 -4.30
C TYR A 181 3.16 18.75 -5.23
N GLU A 182 2.05 18.63 -5.93
CA GLU A 182 1.46 19.73 -6.68
C GLU A 182 0.02 19.99 -6.23
N THR A 183 -0.41 21.25 -6.33
CA THR A 183 -1.82 21.61 -6.16
C THR A 183 -2.52 21.57 -7.51
N ILE A 184 -3.51 20.69 -7.63
CA ILE A 184 -4.24 20.45 -8.86
C ILE A 184 -5.74 20.66 -8.63
N ASN A 185 -6.38 21.46 -9.49
CA ASN A 185 -7.82 21.60 -9.54
C ASN A 185 -8.39 20.63 -10.59
N PHE A 186 -9.02 19.55 -10.14
CA PHE A 186 -9.56 18.51 -11.03
C PHE A 186 -10.82 18.92 -11.81
N ASP A 187 -11.43 20.06 -11.49
CA ASP A 187 -12.60 20.57 -12.19
C ASP A 187 -12.24 21.40 -13.44
N THR A 188 -10.93 21.59 -13.72
CA THR A 188 -10.40 22.34 -14.86
C THR A 188 -9.64 21.44 -15.83
N GLU A 189 -9.64 21.78 -17.12
CA GLU A 189 -8.86 21.07 -18.16
C GLU A 189 -7.34 21.17 -17.88
N ASP A 190 -6.85 22.33 -17.43
CA ASP A 190 -5.45 22.51 -17.05
C ASP A 190 -5.05 21.57 -15.90
N GLY A 191 -5.91 21.44 -14.88
CA GLY A 191 -5.66 20.52 -13.76
C GLY A 191 -5.63 19.05 -14.20
N GLN A 192 -6.54 18.65 -15.10
CA GLN A 192 -6.54 17.29 -15.65
C GLN A 192 -5.29 17.02 -16.49
N SER A 193 -4.83 18.01 -17.26
CA SER A 193 -3.59 17.94 -18.04
C SER A 193 -2.35 17.82 -17.14
N LYS A 194 -2.26 18.64 -16.09
CA LYS A 194 -1.18 18.57 -15.10
C LYS A 194 -1.14 17.21 -14.40
N PHE A 195 -2.31 16.70 -14.01
CA PHE A 195 -2.41 15.37 -13.41
C PHE A 195 -1.92 14.27 -14.36
N ALA A 196 -2.33 14.30 -15.63
CA ALA A 196 -1.89 13.32 -16.63
C ALA A 196 -0.35 13.36 -16.81
N LYS A 197 0.23 14.56 -16.86
CA LYS A 197 1.69 14.75 -16.94
C LYS A 197 2.37 14.15 -15.70
N MET A 198 1.95 14.51 -14.50
CA MET A 198 2.52 14.01 -13.24
C MET A 198 2.39 12.48 -13.12
N ASN A 199 1.27 11.91 -13.62
CA ASN A 199 1.07 10.46 -13.62
C ASN A 199 2.05 9.72 -14.55
N ASN A 200 2.35 10.28 -15.71
CA ASN A 200 3.37 9.73 -16.62
C ASN A 200 4.78 9.85 -16.02
N GLU A 201 5.10 11.01 -15.44
CA GLU A 201 6.38 11.20 -14.75
C GLU A 201 6.57 10.23 -13.57
N ALA A 202 5.49 9.92 -12.83
CA ALA A 202 5.54 8.95 -11.75
C ALA A 202 5.95 7.55 -12.25
N LEU A 203 5.46 7.16 -13.42
CA LEU A 203 5.84 5.91 -14.07
C LEU A 203 7.31 5.90 -14.50
N GLU A 204 7.74 6.95 -15.19
CA GLU A 204 9.10 7.09 -15.70
C GLU A 204 10.14 7.10 -14.58
N LYS A 205 9.82 7.75 -13.47
CA LYS A 205 10.67 7.84 -12.27
C LYS A 205 10.58 6.61 -11.35
N GLY A 206 9.73 5.62 -11.68
CA GLY A 206 9.59 4.38 -10.92
C GLY A 206 8.84 4.49 -9.59
N TYR A 207 8.03 5.54 -9.40
CA TYR A 207 7.13 5.64 -8.24
C TYR A 207 5.99 4.61 -8.33
N GLU A 208 5.41 4.23 -7.18
CA GLU A 208 4.27 3.30 -7.13
C GLU A 208 2.98 3.88 -7.74
N GLY A 209 2.96 5.19 -8.01
CA GLY A 209 1.87 5.95 -8.56
C GLY A 209 1.70 7.32 -7.89
N LEU A 210 0.47 7.76 -7.73
CA LEU A 210 0.13 9.04 -7.12
C LEU A 210 -0.84 8.89 -5.96
N MET A 211 -0.79 9.86 -5.04
CA MET A 211 -1.77 10.06 -3.97
C MET A 211 -2.51 11.36 -4.21
N ILE A 212 -3.84 11.31 -4.26
CA ILE A 212 -4.70 12.49 -4.35
C ILE A 212 -5.32 12.73 -2.98
N LYS A 213 -5.15 13.94 -2.46
CA LYS A 213 -5.60 14.36 -1.14
C LYS A 213 -6.41 15.66 -1.26
N PRO A 214 -7.77 15.61 -1.21
CA PRO A 214 -8.59 16.81 -1.19
C PRO A 214 -8.15 17.76 -0.08
N MET A 215 -7.99 19.05 -0.41
CA MET A 215 -7.40 20.05 0.51
C MET A 215 -8.25 20.28 1.76
N ASN A 216 -9.58 20.15 1.64
CA ASN A 216 -10.53 20.43 2.72
C ASN A 216 -10.87 19.22 3.60
N ASP A 217 -10.28 18.05 3.33
CA ASP A 217 -10.59 16.84 4.07
C ASP A 217 -9.69 16.67 5.31
N TYR A 218 -10.12 15.80 6.22
CA TYR A 218 -9.48 15.57 7.51
C TYR A 218 -8.69 14.26 7.51
N TYR A 219 -7.67 14.17 8.38
CA TYR A 219 -7.03 12.91 8.69
C TYR A 219 -7.95 12.10 9.62
N GLU A 220 -8.24 10.85 9.26
CA GLU A 220 -9.04 9.93 10.06
C GLU A 220 -8.33 8.57 10.17
N CYS A 221 -8.17 8.05 11.38
CA CYS A 221 -7.49 6.77 11.63
C CYS A 221 -8.31 5.57 11.15
N LYS A 222 -8.74 5.60 9.89
CA LYS A 222 -9.49 4.56 9.17
C LYS A 222 -9.22 4.64 7.68
N ARG A 223 -9.80 3.73 6.89
CA ARG A 223 -9.86 3.93 5.44
C ARG A 223 -10.82 5.07 5.12
N SER A 224 -10.31 6.08 4.41
CA SER A 224 -11.07 7.31 4.09
C SER A 224 -10.85 7.74 2.65
N HIS A 225 -11.86 8.40 2.06
CA HIS A 225 -11.74 9.01 0.72
C HIS A 225 -10.94 10.32 0.74
N ALA A 226 -10.60 10.83 1.92
CA ALA A 226 -9.67 11.95 2.05
C ALA A 226 -8.25 11.63 1.55
N TRP A 227 -7.95 10.35 1.32
CA TRP A 227 -6.79 9.88 0.56
C TRP A 227 -7.22 8.90 -0.52
N LEU A 228 -6.87 9.19 -1.77
CA LEU A 228 -7.14 8.37 -2.93
C LEU A 228 -5.81 7.99 -3.60
N LYS A 229 -5.50 6.72 -3.65
CA LYS A 229 -4.32 6.24 -4.35
C LYS A 229 -4.65 5.97 -5.81
N ILE A 230 -3.83 6.47 -6.71
CA ILE A 230 -3.82 6.16 -8.13
C ILE A 230 -2.58 5.32 -8.37
N LYS A 231 -2.78 4.07 -8.72
CA LYS A 231 -1.70 3.21 -9.17
C LYS A 231 -1.80 3.08 -10.67
N PRO A 232 -0.74 3.40 -11.39
CA PRO A 232 -0.66 3.03 -12.78
C PRO A 232 -0.75 1.51 -12.88
N PHE A 233 -1.31 1.03 -13.95
CA PHE A 233 -1.29 -0.39 -14.27
C PHE A 233 -0.74 -0.56 -15.67
N ILE A 234 -0.04 -1.63 -15.84
CA ILE A 234 0.36 -2.13 -17.16
C ILE A 234 -0.62 -3.20 -17.60
N GLU A 235 -0.83 -3.31 -18.88
CA GLU A 235 -1.63 -4.37 -19.49
C GLU A 235 -0.73 -5.22 -20.38
N VAL A 236 -0.77 -6.52 -20.16
CA VAL A 236 0.02 -7.50 -20.89
C VAL A 236 -0.92 -8.57 -21.41
N SER A 237 -0.76 -8.95 -22.68
CA SER A 237 -1.59 -9.98 -23.32
C SER A 237 -0.81 -11.27 -23.48
N LEU A 238 -1.23 -12.33 -22.80
CA LEU A 238 -0.52 -13.61 -22.76
C LEU A 238 -1.47 -14.78 -23.04
N LYS A 239 -0.91 -15.83 -23.63
CA LYS A 239 -1.63 -17.06 -23.95
C LYS A 239 -1.78 -17.96 -22.73
N ILE A 240 -2.97 -18.52 -22.52
CA ILE A 240 -3.22 -19.53 -21.49
C ILE A 240 -2.52 -20.83 -21.91
N ASP A 241 -1.62 -21.29 -21.05
CA ASP A 241 -0.90 -22.54 -21.19
C ASP A 241 -1.56 -23.69 -20.39
N GLN A 242 -1.99 -23.37 -19.16
CA GLN A 242 -2.67 -24.31 -18.25
C GLN A 242 -3.74 -23.63 -17.44
N VAL A 243 -4.71 -24.43 -16.99
CA VAL A 243 -5.81 -24.03 -16.11
C VAL A 243 -5.75 -24.86 -14.83
N HIS A 244 -5.72 -24.23 -13.68
CA HIS A 244 -5.56 -24.88 -12.39
C HIS A 244 -6.81 -24.78 -11.54
N GLU A 245 -7.15 -25.87 -10.84
CA GLU A 245 -8.21 -25.88 -9.84
C GLU A 245 -7.83 -25.01 -8.64
N GLY A 246 -8.81 -24.36 -8.03
CA GLY A 246 -8.65 -23.63 -6.78
C GLY A 246 -8.63 -24.56 -5.58
N THR A 247 -8.19 -24.00 -4.44
CA THR A 247 -8.18 -24.70 -3.16
C THR A 247 -9.13 -24.04 -2.16
N GLY A 248 -9.50 -24.75 -1.10
CA GLY A 248 -10.37 -24.26 -0.05
C GLY A 248 -11.74 -23.84 -0.60
N ARG A 249 -12.14 -22.56 -0.42
CA ARG A 249 -13.43 -22.05 -0.91
C ARG A 249 -13.59 -22.07 -2.44
N HIS A 250 -12.50 -22.25 -3.18
CA HIS A 250 -12.48 -22.33 -4.63
C HIS A 250 -12.26 -23.76 -5.16
N SER A 251 -12.34 -24.79 -4.30
CA SER A 251 -12.34 -26.18 -4.74
C SER A 251 -13.50 -26.43 -5.70
N GLY A 252 -13.28 -27.18 -6.78
CA GLY A 252 -14.24 -27.39 -7.85
C GLY A 252 -14.43 -26.20 -8.80
N LYS A 253 -13.61 -25.15 -8.69
CA LYS A 253 -13.67 -23.94 -9.50
C LYS A 253 -12.28 -23.54 -9.98
N LEU A 254 -12.20 -22.62 -10.92
CA LEU A 254 -10.93 -22.05 -11.38
C LEU A 254 -10.15 -21.38 -10.23
N GLY A 255 -8.93 -21.82 -9.99
CA GLY A 255 -7.96 -21.20 -9.11
C GLY A 255 -7.13 -20.15 -9.81
N SER A 256 -6.42 -20.55 -10.87
CA SER A 256 -5.55 -19.68 -11.64
C SER A 256 -5.32 -20.19 -13.06
N PHE A 257 -4.84 -19.30 -13.92
CA PHE A 257 -4.26 -19.63 -15.22
C PHE A 257 -2.73 -19.60 -15.11
N THR A 258 -2.02 -20.58 -15.69
CA THR A 258 -0.63 -20.39 -16.10
C THR A 258 -0.65 -19.78 -17.49
N VAL A 259 0.05 -18.64 -17.64
CA VAL A 259 0.13 -17.91 -18.90
C VAL A 259 1.57 -17.75 -19.37
N LYS A 260 1.77 -17.83 -20.68
CA LYS A 260 3.09 -17.68 -21.32
C LYS A 260 2.98 -16.88 -22.61
N GLY A 261 4.05 -16.21 -22.97
CA GLY A 261 4.15 -15.52 -24.26
C GLY A 261 5.06 -14.32 -24.26
N LYS A 262 5.17 -13.69 -25.42
CA LYS A 262 5.90 -12.42 -25.58
C LYS A 262 4.91 -11.28 -25.69
N ASP A 263 5.18 -10.20 -24.97
CA ASP A 263 4.50 -8.94 -25.11
C ASP A 263 5.56 -7.82 -24.97
N ASP A 264 5.51 -6.83 -25.85
CA ASP A 264 6.49 -5.74 -25.94
C ASP A 264 7.95 -6.23 -25.87
N GLY A 265 8.28 -7.27 -26.66
CA GLY A 265 9.63 -7.86 -26.75
C GLY A 265 10.09 -8.67 -25.52
N LYS A 266 9.31 -8.71 -24.42
CA LYS A 266 9.63 -9.44 -23.20
C LYS A 266 8.89 -10.76 -23.16
N TYR A 267 9.58 -11.83 -22.75
CA TYR A 267 8.96 -13.15 -22.56
C TYR A 267 8.49 -13.31 -21.12
N PHE A 268 7.22 -13.66 -20.94
CA PHE A 268 6.56 -13.85 -19.65
C PHE A 268 6.19 -15.32 -19.43
N SER A 269 6.29 -15.77 -18.17
CA SER A 269 5.75 -17.04 -17.69
C SER A 269 5.33 -16.87 -16.23
N LEU A 270 4.02 -16.91 -15.97
CA LEU A 270 3.49 -16.64 -14.61
C LEU A 270 2.08 -17.20 -14.42
N ASN A 271 1.63 -17.18 -13.16
CA ASN A 271 0.27 -17.56 -12.79
C ASN A 271 -0.60 -16.33 -12.52
N VAL A 272 -1.85 -16.36 -13.01
CA VAL A 272 -2.87 -15.33 -12.80
C VAL A 272 -4.06 -15.95 -12.10
N GLY A 273 -4.22 -15.66 -10.81
CA GLY A 273 -5.31 -16.20 -9.97
C GLY A 273 -6.22 -15.14 -9.36
N SER A 274 -5.99 -13.85 -9.66
CA SER A 274 -6.79 -12.73 -9.17
C SER A 274 -7.50 -11.98 -10.29
N GLY A 275 -8.46 -11.12 -9.96
CA GLY A 275 -9.27 -10.38 -10.94
C GLY A 275 -10.50 -11.15 -11.44
N LEU A 276 -10.79 -12.32 -10.90
CA LEU A 276 -11.90 -13.20 -11.27
C LEU A 276 -13.00 -13.12 -10.21
N SER A 277 -14.25 -13.00 -10.64
CA SER A 277 -15.42 -13.17 -9.77
C SER A 277 -15.68 -14.66 -9.47
N ASP A 278 -16.46 -14.96 -8.43
CA ASP A 278 -16.83 -16.34 -8.10
C ASP A 278 -17.62 -17.00 -9.26
N GLN A 279 -18.50 -16.25 -9.93
CA GLN A 279 -19.24 -16.72 -11.10
C GLN A 279 -18.31 -17.04 -12.27
N GLN A 280 -17.35 -16.16 -12.58
CA GLN A 280 -16.35 -16.42 -13.63
C GLN A 280 -15.50 -17.65 -13.30
N ARG A 281 -15.16 -17.88 -12.03
CA ARG A 281 -14.40 -19.06 -11.62
C ARG A 281 -15.17 -20.37 -11.87
N GLU A 282 -16.49 -20.37 -11.62
CA GLU A 282 -17.36 -21.51 -11.92
C GLU A 282 -17.47 -21.76 -13.41
N GLU A 283 -17.83 -20.74 -14.16
CA GLU A 283 -18.00 -20.81 -15.61
C GLU A 283 -16.72 -21.22 -16.34
N PHE A 284 -15.58 -20.61 -15.99
CA PHE A 284 -14.31 -20.90 -16.64
C PHE A 284 -13.80 -22.30 -16.29
N TRP A 285 -14.09 -22.82 -15.10
CA TRP A 285 -13.73 -24.17 -14.72
C TRP A 285 -14.53 -25.23 -15.51
N GLN A 286 -15.82 -24.99 -15.72
CA GLN A 286 -16.66 -25.87 -16.53
C GLN A 286 -16.18 -25.96 -17.99
N HIS A 287 -15.57 -24.88 -18.51
CA HIS A 287 -15.10 -24.79 -19.89
C HIS A 287 -13.56 -24.81 -19.99
N LYS A 288 -12.86 -25.29 -18.98
CA LYS A 288 -11.39 -25.18 -18.84
C LYS A 288 -10.59 -25.59 -20.07
N ASP A 289 -10.98 -26.69 -20.71
CA ASP A 289 -10.26 -27.22 -21.86
C ASP A 289 -10.33 -26.30 -23.09
N SER A 290 -11.43 -25.57 -23.23
CA SER A 290 -11.64 -24.60 -24.30
C SER A 290 -10.90 -23.28 -24.10
N LEU A 291 -10.36 -23.05 -22.90
CA LEU A 291 -9.63 -21.82 -22.56
C LEU A 291 -8.14 -21.93 -22.89
N ILE A 292 -7.60 -23.15 -22.96
CA ILE A 292 -6.20 -23.37 -23.30
C ILE A 292 -5.94 -22.84 -24.72
N GLY A 293 -4.91 -22.05 -24.85
CA GLY A 293 -4.55 -21.40 -26.12
C GLY A 293 -5.20 -20.04 -26.34
N LYS A 294 -6.24 -19.66 -25.60
CA LYS A 294 -6.81 -18.31 -25.67
C LYS A 294 -5.84 -17.28 -25.07
N ILE A 295 -5.95 -16.05 -25.56
CA ILE A 295 -5.16 -14.93 -25.06
C ILE A 295 -6.01 -14.17 -24.03
N ILE A 296 -5.43 -13.86 -22.88
CA ILE A 296 -6.03 -13.00 -21.86
C ILE A 296 -5.24 -11.72 -21.71
N GLU A 297 -5.95 -10.64 -21.45
CA GLU A 297 -5.39 -9.36 -21.03
C GLU A 297 -5.27 -9.35 -19.51
N ILE A 298 -4.07 -9.06 -19.03
CA ILE A 298 -3.69 -9.10 -17.63
C ILE A 298 -3.29 -7.69 -17.22
N ARG A 299 -3.93 -7.17 -16.18
CA ARG A 299 -3.49 -5.95 -15.51
C ARG A 299 -2.52 -6.29 -14.40
N ALA A 300 -1.45 -5.52 -14.30
CA ALA A 300 -0.48 -5.64 -13.22
C ALA A 300 0.05 -4.28 -12.77
N ASP A 301 0.64 -4.25 -11.59
CA ASP A 301 1.20 -3.02 -11.02
C ASP A 301 2.59 -2.70 -11.63
N ALA A 302 3.37 -3.72 -12.00
CA ALA A 302 4.69 -3.56 -12.61
C ALA A 302 5.16 -4.85 -13.30
N ILE A 303 6.11 -4.72 -14.23
CA ILE A 303 6.91 -5.83 -14.74
C ILE A 303 8.04 -6.10 -13.74
N THR A 304 8.26 -7.36 -13.41
CA THR A 304 9.35 -7.80 -12.54
C THR A 304 10.20 -8.87 -13.23
N LYS A 305 11.47 -8.97 -12.84
CA LYS A 305 12.35 -10.03 -13.30
C LYS A 305 13.15 -10.54 -12.11
N SER A 306 13.16 -11.86 -11.88
CA SER A 306 14.07 -12.46 -10.91
C SER A 306 15.48 -12.48 -11.50
N ILE A 307 16.50 -12.35 -10.64
CA ILE A 307 17.92 -12.40 -11.05
C ILE A 307 18.24 -13.75 -11.70
N ASP A 308 17.59 -14.82 -11.24
CA ASP A 308 17.84 -16.20 -11.68
C ASP A 308 16.87 -16.69 -12.77
N SER A 309 16.07 -15.80 -13.38
CA SER A 309 15.06 -16.18 -14.37
C SER A 309 15.29 -15.50 -15.72
N GLU A 310 15.19 -16.26 -16.80
CA GLU A 310 15.18 -15.71 -18.16
C GLU A 310 13.85 -15.05 -18.53
N SER A 311 12.75 -15.43 -17.83
CA SER A 311 11.42 -14.88 -18.06
C SER A 311 11.12 -13.71 -17.14
N TYR A 312 10.32 -12.77 -17.65
CA TYR A 312 9.72 -11.71 -16.88
C TYR A 312 8.48 -12.24 -16.13
N SER A 313 8.15 -11.59 -15.03
CA SER A 313 6.91 -11.80 -14.27
C SER A 313 6.18 -10.48 -14.08
N LEU A 314 5.03 -10.52 -13.42
CA LEU A 314 4.18 -9.38 -13.16
C LEU A 314 3.91 -9.24 -11.67
N ARG A 315 3.98 -8.01 -11.15
CA ARG A 315 3.61 -7.71 -9.76
C ARG A 315 2.09 -7.58 -9.67
N PHE A 316 1.46 -8.42 -8.83
CA PHE A 316 0.00 -8.47 -8.63
C PHE A 316 -0.80 -8.62 -9.94
N PRO A 317 -0.57 -9.67 -10.72
CA PRO A 317 -1.30 -9.89 -11.97
C PRO A 317 -2.78 -10.17 -11.70
N ARG A 318 -3.65 -9.55 -12.49
CA ARG A 318 -5.12 -9.65 -12.40
C ARG A 318 -5.69 -9.90 -13.79
N PHE A 319 -6.53 -10.92 -13.92
CA PHE A 319 -7.32 -11.12 -15.11
C PHE A 319 -8.20 -9.89 -15.39
N LYS A 320 -8.23 -9.42 -16.63
CA LYS A 320 -9.10 -8.34 -17.09
C LYS A 320 -10.17 -8.84 -18.04
N THR A 321 -9.78 -9.47 -19.13
CA THR A 321 -10.68 -9.98 -20.16
C THR A 321 -9.98 -11.00 -21.06
N PHE A 322 -10.74 -11.71 -21.86
CA PHE A 322 -10.20 -12.48 -22.98
C PHE A 322 -9.94 -11.58 -24.17
N ARG A 323 -8.89 -11.92 -24.92
CA ARG A 323 -8.70 -11.53 -26.32
C ARG A 323 -8.83 -12.79 -27.16
N GLY A 324 -9.04 -12.68 -28.47
CA GLY A 324 -9.08 -13.85 -29.37
C GLY A 324 -7.78 -14.68 -29.36
N PHE A 325 -7.66 -15.59 -30.32
CA PHE A 325 -6.46 -16.41 -30.47
C PHE A 325 -5.25 -15.59 -30.96
N ASN A 326 -5.49 -14.41 -31.53
CA ASN A 326 -4.47 -13.45 -31.95
C ASN A 326 -4.47 -12.23 -31.03
N ILE A 327 -3.29 -11.65 -30.82
CA ILE A 327 -3.07 -10.53 -29.89
C ILE A 327 -3.93 -9.30 -30.20
N ASN A 328 -4.37 -9.13 -31.46
CA ASN A 328 -5.16 -8.02 -31.94
C ASN A 328 -6.68 -8.26 -31.88
N GLU A 329 -7.11 -9.48 -31.60
CA GLU A 329 -8.53 -9.81 -31.50
C GLU A 329 -9.03 -9.54 -30.08
N LYS A 330 -9.96 -8.59 -29.96
CA LYS A 330 -10.76 -8.40 -28.74
C LYS A 330 -12.04 -9.22 -28.87
N ILE A 331 -12.28 -10.09 -27.93
CA ILE A 331 -13.56 -10.79 -27.78
C ILE A 331 -14.49 -9.91 -26.97
#